data_47d4e5b6515d54971469bfa66cdcfbdd
#
_entry.id   47d4e5b6515d54971469bfa66cdcfbdd
#
_cell.length_a   1.000
_cell.length_b   1.000
_cell.length_c   1.000
_cell.angle_alpha   90.00
_cell.angle_beta   90.00
_cell.angle_gamma   90.00
#
_symmetry.space_group_name_H-M   'P 1'
#
loop_
_entity.id
_entity.type
_entity.pdbx_description
1 polymer ?
#
loop_
_entity_poly.entity_id
_entity_poly.type
_entity_poly.pdbx_seq_one_letter_code
_entity_poly.pdbx_strand_id
1 'polypeptide(L)'
;MFSEVPPAKRTRGLRPAAAIASISLLAGCGVFSSEGSDDEERITVGTMSAPSTLDPAKAWDSSWELYRNVFQTLLSFPSGATEPEPDAAESCGFSDASNTVFTCELREGLQFSDGDKLDAAAVKYSFDRMRTIGVKGGPTGLLGSLDKVETKGDRTVIFRLKKADATFPFVLATPAMSIVDPAEYPADKLREGNEITGSGPYTLESYAPNQKAELVKNDHYKGAADVKNDAVTIRYFKKSSAMVDALKDKQIDVTFRGLAAEDIVAMQGRGRREQDIELVEGSGTEIRYLVFNTRDPWARKLPVRQAFAQLVDRGAIAHKIYKDTVEPLYSMVPRGLTGHATGFFDDYGNPSAAKARKILTDAGIHQPVPLTLWYTTDRYGSATEPEFTELKRQLEASGLFRITLKSRPWTEFQEGYSKGEYPVFGRGWFPDFPDADNFIAPFIGPKNVLNTPYPSKEITDEVLPRQRREADRGAVIDEFERAQEILVDDVRLLPLWQGKQYIISSEEIAGGERALDPSAIMMMWELQRKTSW
;
A
#
# COMPACT_ATOMS: atom_id res chain seq x y z
N MET A 1 16.98 54.27 -16.23
CA MET A 1 17.00 54.72 -17.62
C MET A 1 15.71 54.27 -18.28
N PHE A 2 14.89 55.25 -18.57
CA PHE A 2 13.58 55.10 -19.22
C PHE A 2 13.74 54.85 -20.71
N SER A 3 12.80 54.07 -21.32
CA SER A 3 12.35 54.26 -22.71
C SER A 3 11.25 53.24 -22.97
N GLU A 4 10.05 53.54 -22.94
CA GLU A 4 9.07 54.15 -23.85
C GLU A 4 8.49 53.18 -24.89
N VAL A 5 7.17 53.01 -24.79
CA VAL A 5 6.21 52.34 -25.71
C VAL A 5 5.75 53.40 -26.74
N PRO A 6 5.42 53.03 -27.97
CA PRO A 6 4.40 53.77 -28.70
C PRO A 6 3.26 52.89 -29.24
N PRO A 7 2.13 53.54 -29.68
CA PRO A 7 0.79 53.04 -29.55
C PRO A 7 0.16 52.49 -30.84
N ALA A 8 -1.07 51.96 -30.64
CA ALA A 8 -1.99 51.37 -31.58
C ALA A 8 -2.44 52.32 -32.75
N LYS A 9 -2.70 51.71 -33.92
CA LYS A 9 -3.55 52.30 -34.97
C LYS A 9 -4.80 51.45 -35.21
N ARG A 10 -5.93 52.13 -35.01
CA ARG A 10 -7.29 51.75 -35.46
C ARG A 10 -7.43 52.01 -36.93
N THR A 11 -8.07 51.13 -37.69
CA THR A 11 -8.83 51.48 -38.90
C THR A 11 -10.22 50.83 -38.88
N ARG A 12 -11.18 51.71 -39.19
CA ARG A 12 -12.63 51.42 -39.33
C ARG A 12 -12.91 50.96 -40.77
N GLY A 13 -13.97 50.14 -40.91
CA GLY A 13 -14.88 50.40 -42.00
C GLY A 13 -15.45 49.19 -42.75
N LEU A 14 -16.75 49.16 -42.72
CA LEU A 14 -17.82 48.82 -43.64
C LEU A 14 -18.41 47.40 -43.60
N ARG A 15 -19.68 47.43 -43.17
CA ARG A 15 -20.74 46.50 -43.63
C ARG A 15 -21.21 46.92 -45.03
N PRO A 16 -21.81 46.04 -45.87
CA PRO A 16 -23.23 45.76 -45.74
C PRO A 16 -23.76 44.37 -46.26
N ALA A 17 -25.01 44.20 -45.90
CA ALA A 17 -26.14 43.66 -46.66
C ALA A 17 -26.41 42.13 -46.73
N ALA A 18 -27.61 41.86 -46.32
CA ALA A 18 -28.38 40.65 -46.28
C ALA A 18 -28.71 40.05 -47.63
N ALA A 19 -28.83 38.71 -47.65
CA ALA A 19 -29.67 38.02 -48.62
C ALA A 19 -30.39 36.84 -47.93
N ILE A 20 -31.69 36.89 -47.95
CA ILE A 20 -32.65 35.85 -47.53
C ILE A 20 -32.78 34.85 -48.69
N ALA A 21 -32.68 33.57 -48.37
CA ALA A 21 -33.20 32.50 -49.27
C ALA A 21 -33.62 31.27 -48.43
N SER A 22 -34.82 31.02 -48.53
CA SER A 22 -35.87 30.06 -48.26
C SER A 22 -35.48 28.60 -48.03
N ILE A 23 -35.98 28.06 -46.96
CA ILE A 23 -36.59 26.80 -46.57
C ILE A 23 -36.67 25.71 -47.65
N SER A 24 -36.11 24.56 -47.33
CA SER A 24 -36.58 23.24 -47.78
C SER A 24 -36.51 22.27 -46.61
N LEU A 25 -37.68 21.91 -46.06
CA LEU A 25 -37.87 20.81 -45.13
C LEU A 25 -37.57 19.49 -45.87
N LEU A 26 -36.54 18.78 -45.46
CA LEU A 26 -36.40 17.36 -45.67
C LEU A 26 -36.35 16.68 -44.32
N ALA A 27 -37.44 15.95 -44.01
CA ALA A 27 -37.51 15.05 -42.87
C ALA A 27 -36.52 13.90 -43.13
N GLY A 28 -35.36 14.01 -42.49
CA GLY A 28 -34.40 12.90 -42.33
C GLY A 28 -34.59 12.34 -40.92
N CYS A 29 -35.04 11.09 -40.84
CA CYS A 29 -34.92 10.30 -39.60
C CYS A 29 -33.45 10.21 -39.21
N GLY A 30 -33.01 11.11 -38.35
CA GLY A 30 -31.73 10.99 -37.67
C GLY A 30 -31.89 9.89 -36.64
N VAL A 31 -31.18 8.81 -36.88
CA VAL A 31 -30.86 7.84 -35.87
C VAL A 31 -30.08 8.61 -34.78
N PHE A 32 -30.74 8.93 -33.68
CA PHE A 32 -30.05 9.33 -32.48
C PHE A 32 -29.28 8.08 -32.00
N SER A 33 -27.99 8.01 -32.30
CA SER A 33 -27.07 7.17 -31.61
C SER A 33 -27.11 7.64 -30.15
N SER A 34 -27.63 6.81 -29.26
CA SER A 34 -27.55 7.02 -27.82
C SER A 34 -26.09 6.86 -27.40
N GLU A 35 -25.33 7.95 -27.35
CA GLU A 35 -24.03 8.03 -26.69
C GLU A 35 -24.16 8.04 -25.15
N GLY A 36 -25.28 7.58 -24.60
CA GLY A 36 -25.59 7.68 -23.18
C GLY A 36 -25.69 6.36 -22.41
N SER A 37 -25.46 5.18 -23.05
CA SER A 37 -25.66 3.91 -22.35
C SER A 37 -24.39 3.29 -21.75
N ASP A 38 -23.20 3.64 -22.22
CA ASP A 38 -21.95 3.01 -21.75
C ASP A 38 -21.42 3.70 -20.47
N ASP A 39 -21.75 4.97 -20.23
CA ASP A 39 -21.31 5.69 -19.03
C ASP A 39 -22.14 5.33 -17.77
N GLU A 40 -23.40 4.89 -17.91
CA GLU A 40 -24.25 4.51 -16.77
C GLU A 40 -23.89 3.15 -16.17
N GLU A 41 -23.23 2.26 -16.90
CA GLU A 41 -22.81 0.93 -16.43
C GLU A 41 -21.41 0.94 -15.77
N ARG A 42 -20.60 1.94 -16.04
CA ARG A 42 -19.21 2.06 -15.54
C ARG A 42 -19.20 2.43 -14.06
N ILE A 43 -18.47 1.69 -13.24
CA ILE A 43 -18.28 2.01 -11.81
C ILE A 43 -17.13 2.99 -11.66
N THR A 44 -17.35 4.10 -10.96
CA THR A 44 -16.30 5.10 -10.71
C THR A 44 -15.76 5.01 -9.29
N VAL A 45 -14.46 4.68 -9.16
CA VAL A 45 -13.75 4.56 -7.89
C VAL A 45 -12.88 5.79 -7.65
N GLY A 46 -13.06 6.46 -6.52
CA GLY A 46 -12.20 7.55 -6.06
C GLY A 46 -11.11 7.04 -5.13
N THR A 47 -9.85 7.43 -5.36
CA THR A 47 -8.70 7.11 -4.51
C THR A 47 -7.69 8.27 -4.46
N MET A 48 -6.87 8.31 -3.41
CA MET A 48 -5.71 9.23 -3.34
C MET A 48 -4.40 8.55 -3.77
N SER A 49 -4.47 7.34 -4.29
CA SER A 49 -3.33 6.47 -4.62
C SER A 49 -3.03 6.47 -6.12
N ALA A 50 -2.66 7.61 -6.69
CA ALA A 50 -2.25 7.68 -8.08
C ALA A 50 -0.92 6.90 -8.31
N PRO A 51 -0.80 6.11 -9.39
CA PRO A 51 0.43 5.39 -9.71
C PRO A 51 1.58 6.35 -10.03
N SER A 52 2.77 6.05 -9.51
CA SER A 52 4.00 6.81 -9.81
C SER A 52 4.62 6.39 -11.14
N THR A 53 4.26 5.23 -11.64
CA THR A 53 4.76 4.64 -12.89
C THR A 53 3.78 3.55 -13.37
N LEU A 54 3.84 3.24 -14.66
CA LEU A 54 3.11 2.12 -15.25
C LEU A 54 3.99 0.89 -15.53
N ASP A 55 5.26 0.93 -15.10
CA ASP A 55 6.19 -0.20 -15.25
C ASP A 55 6.41 -0.92 -13.92
N PRO A 56 6.01 -2.22 -13.80
CA PRO A 56 6.14 -2.99 -12.57
C PRO A 56 7.59 -3.12 -12.06
N ALA A 57 8.60 -3.05 -12.93
CA ALA A 57 10.00 -3.14 -12.51
C ALA A 57 10.47 -1.95 -11.66
N LYS A 58 9.71 -0.84 -11.61
CA LYS A 58 10.06 0.35 -10.82
C LYS A 58 9.20 0.51 -9.58
N ALA A 59 7.92 0.17 -9.65
CA ALA A 59 6.96 0.53 -8.63
C ALA A 59 7.07 -0.32 -7.35
N TRP A 60 7.23 0.36 -6.22
CA TRP A 60 7.04 -0.19 -4.88
C TRP A 60 6.20 0.79 -4.06
N ASP A 61 4.98 1.02 -4.52
CA ASP A 61 4.09 2.05 -3.98
C ASP A 61 2.62 1.82 -4.41
N SER A 62 1.84 2.89 -4.38
CA SER A 62 0.43 2.92 -4.77
C SER A 62 0.14 2.50 -6.22
N SER A 63 1.14 2.36 -7.09
CA SER A 63 0.97 1.83 -8.45
C SER A 63 0.44 0.40 -8.45
N TRP A 64 0.68 -0.36 -7.38
CA TRP A 64 0.18 -1.73 -7.20
C TRP A 64 -1.33 -1.84 -7.26
N GLU A 65 -2.04 -0.78 -6.89
CA GLU A 65 -3.50 -0.72 -6.95
C GLU A 65 -4.03 -0.81 -8.40
N LEU A 66 -3.37 -0.14 -9.33
CA LEU A 66 -3.65 -0.29 -10.75
C LEU A 66 -3.17 -1.65 -11.28
N TYR A 67 -1.92 -2.05 -10.91
CA TYR A 67 -1.32 -3.29 -11.41
C TYR A 67 -2.14 -4.52 -11.07
N ARG A 68 -2.71 -4.60 -9.88
CA ARG A 68 -3.55 -5.71 -9.44
C ARG A 68 -4.73 -5.97 -10.38
N ASN A 69 -5.22 -4.94 -11.05
CA ASN A 69 -6.38 -4.99 -11.92
C ASN A 69 -6.03 -5.19 -13.39
N VAL A 70 -4.81 -4.81 -13.84
CA VAL A 70 -4.44 -4.83 -15.26
C VAL A 70 -3.37 -5.86 -15.64
N PHE A 71 -2.64 -6.39 -14.65
CA PHE A 71 -1.67 -7.47 -14.84
C PHE A 71 -2.09 -8.73 -14.10
N GLN A 72 -1.53 -9.87 -14.48
CA GLN A 72 -1.53 -11.08 -13.67
C GLN A 72 -0.19 -11.29 -13.01
N THR A 73 -0.24 -11.93 -11.87
CA THR A 73 0.86 -12.59 -11.16
C THR A 73 0.65 -14.10 -11.20
N LEU A 74 1.67 -14.90 -10.88
CA LEU A 74 1.50 -16.36 -10.83
C LEU A 74 0.50 -16.79 -9.76
N LEU A 75 0.60 -16.17 -8.59
CA LEU A 75 -0.28 -16.33 -7.45
C LEU A 75 -0.92 -14.99 -7.11
N SER A 76 -2.03 -15.00 -6.37
CA SER A 76 -2.70 -13.80 -5.89
C SER A 76 -3.35 -14.03 -4.53
N PHE A 77 -3.68 -12.96 -3.80
CA PHE A 77 -4.43 -13.06 -2.56
C PHE A 77 -5.92 -12.91 -2.85
N PRO A 78 -6.75 -13.93 -2.53
CA PRO A 78 -8.21 -13.79 -2.55
C PRO A 78 -8.70 -12.86 -1.45
N SER A 79 -9.94 -12.40 -1.58
CA SER A 79 -10.60 -11.65 -0.52
C SER A 79 -10.64 -12.42 0.79
N GLY A 80 -10.18 -11.79 1.87
CA GLY A 80 -10.21 -12.36 3.22
C GLY A 80 -9.22 -13.49 3.49
N ALA A 81 -8.38 -13.88 2.52
CA ALA A 81 -7.36 -14.92 2.69
C ALA A 81 -5.98 -14.30 2.83
N THR A 82 -5.18 -14.77 3.80
CA THR A 82 -3.79 -14.37 3.98
C THR A 82 -2.80 -15.28 3.24
N GLU A 83 -3.25 -16.43 2.77
CA GLU A 83 -2.44 -17.35 1.95
C GLU A 83 -2.64 -17.07 0.46
N PRO A 84 -1.58 -17.11 -0.35
CA PRO A 84 -1.66 -16.88 -1.78
C PRO A 84 -2.23 -18.11 -2.51
N GLU A 85 -3.10 -17.86 -3.50
CA GLU A 85 -3.72 -18.88 -4.35
C GLU A 85 -3.31 -18.70 -5.83
N PRO A 86 -3.42 -19.76 -6.66
CA PRO A 86 -3.09 -19.68 -8.10
C PRO A 86 -3.95 -18.67 -8.87
N ASP A 87 -3.29 -17.78 -9.68
CA ASP A 87 -3.94 -16.86 -10.62
C ASP A 87 -3.55 -17.21 -12.08
N ALA A 88 -2.43 -16.71 -12.62
CA ALA A 88 -1.93 -17.14 -13.92
C ALA A 88 -1.43 -18.59 -13.89
N ALA A 89 -0.95 -19.05 -12.74
CA ALA A 89 -0.67 -20.45 -12.53
C ALA A 89 -1.96 -21.26 -12.30
N GLU A 90 -1.98 -22.50 -12.76
CA GLU A 90 -2.95 -23.53 -12.41
C GLU A 90 -2.60 -24.15 -11.04
N SER A 91 -1.29 -24.31 -10.80
CA SER A 91 -0.75 -24.81 -9.52
C SER A 91 0.67 -24.32 -9.30
N CYS A 92 1.04 -24.16 -8.03
CA CYS A 92 2.39 -23.87 -7.59
C CYS A 92 2.72 -24.62 -6.29
N GLY A 93 4.00 -24.92 -6.06
CA GLY A 93 4.44 -25.51 -4.80
C GLY A 93 5.95 -25.71 -4.73
N PHE A 94 6.45 -25.88 -3.50
CA PHE A 94 7.82 -26.35 -3.30
C PHE A 94 7.94 -27.79 -3.74
N SER A 95 8.93 -28.10 -4.56
CA SER A 95 9.18 -29.43 -5.13
C SER A 95 10.27 -30.19 -4.37
N ASP A 96 10.87 -29.57 -3.35
CA ASP A 96 11.89 -30.15 -2.50
C ASP A 96 11.61 -29.87 -1.00
N ALA A 97 12.04 -30.76 -0.13
CA ALA A 97 11.86 -30.63 1.32
C ALA A 97 12.70 -29.49 1.94
N SER A 98 13.61 -28.88 1.20
CA SER A 98 14.43 -27.77 1.68
C SER A 98 13.83 -26.39 1.37
N ASN A 99 12.67 -26.31 0.69
CA ASN A 99 12.02 -25.08 0.22
C ASN A 99 12.98 -24.19 -0.58
N THR A 100 13.78 -24.79 -1.45
CA THR A 100 14.73 -24.08 -2.33
C THR A 100 14.37 -24.17 -3.81
N VAL A 101 13.39 -25.01 -4.17
CA VAL A 101 12.88 -25.12 -5.54
C VAL A 101 11.37 -24.95 -5.53
N PHE A 102 10.89 -23.84 -6.07
CA PHE A 102 9.46 -23.56 -6.21
C PHE A 102 9.04 -23.69 -7.67
N THR A 103 8.04 -24.48 -7.96
CA THR A 103 7.59 -24.79 -9.33
C THR A 103 6.14 -24.38 -9.51
N CYS A 104 5.86 -23.71 -10.64
CA CYS A 104 4.51 -23.35 -11.06
C CYS A 104 4.21 -23.94 -12.43
N GLU A 105 2.98 -24.43 -12.61
CA GLU A 105 2.40 -24.81 -13.89
C GLU A 105 1.39 -23.74 -14.30
N LEU A 106 1.55 -23.16 -15.49
CA LEU A 106 0.66 -22.11 -16.01
C LEU A 106 -0.68 -22.70 -16.50
N ARG A 107 -1.75 -21.91 -16.44
CA ARG A 107 -3.03 -22.24 -17.10
C ARG A 107 -2.85 -22.34 -18.61
N GLU A 108 -3.73 -23.07 -19.28
CA GLU A 108 -3.69 -23.19 -20.74
C GLU A 108 -4.26 -21.95 -21.44
N GLY A 109 -3.57 -21.54 -22.51
CA GLY A 109 -4.06 -20.51 -23.43
C GLY A 109 -4.12 -19.12 -22.81
N LEU A 110 -3.21 -18.79 -21.89
CA LEU A 110 -3.04 -17.44 -21.37
C LEU A 110 -2.58 -16.50 -22.49
N GLN A 111 -3.11 -15.28 -22.47
CA GLN A 111 -2.78 -14.23 -23.44
C GLN A 111 -2.65 -12.87 -22.73
N PHE A 112 -1.84 -12.00 -23.29
CA PHE A 112 -1.87 -10.57 -23.00
C PHE A 112 -3.08 -9.90 -23.66
N SER A 113 -3.38 -8.68 -23.30
CA SER A 113 -4.56 -7.94 -23.79
C SER A 113 -4.53 -7.64 -25.29
N ASP A 114 -3.38 -7.66 -25.92
CA ASP A 114 -3.19 -7.52 -27.36
C ASP A 114 -3.29 -8.85 -28.12
N GLY A 115 -3.42 -9.97 -27.41
CA GLY A 115 -3.54 -11.31 -27.97
C GLY A 115 -2.23 -12.09 -28.02
N ASP A 116 -1.11 -11.50 -27.66
CA ASP A 116 0.17 -12.19 -27.59
C ASP A 116 0.16 -13.27 -26.51
N LYS A 117 0.94 -14.34 -26.73
CA LYS A 117 0.95 -15.51 -25.84
C LYS A 117 1.66 -15.21 -24.54
N LEU A 118 1.01 -15.46 -23.39
CA LEU A 118 1.65 -15.52 -22.09
C LEU A 118 2.04 -16.96 -21.79
N ASP A 119 3.34 -17.24 -21.77
CA ASP A 119 3.91 -18.55 -21.50
C ASP A 119 5.03 -18.50 -20.45
N ALA A 120 5.65 -19.65 -20.16
CA ALA A 120 6.75 -19.74 -19.19
C ALA A 120 7.95 -18.85 -19.56
N ALA A 121 8.18 -18.59 -20.85
CA ALA A 121 9.25 -17.69 -21.29
C ALA A 121 8.94 -16.24 -20.96
N ALA A 122 7.69 -15.78 -21.09
CA ALA A 122 7.26 -14.44 -20.68
C ALA A 122 7.38 -14.24 -19.17
N VAL A 123 7.03 -15.26 -18.37
CA VAL A 123 7.25 -15.22 -16.91
C VAL A 123 8.72 -15.07 -16.60
N LYS A 124 9.57 -15.95 -17.13
CA LYS A 124 11.03 -15.85 -16.93
C LYS A 124 11.58 -14.50 -17.33
N TYR A 125 11.13 -13.97 -18.48
CA TYR A 125 11.52 -12.65 -18.97
C TYR A 125 11.20 -11.55 -17.95
N SER A 126 10.01 -11.55 -17.37
CA SER A 126 9.55 -10.53 -16.42
C SER A 126 10.47 -10.47 -15.18
N PHE A 127 10.83 -11.62 -14.61
CA PHE A 127 11.74 -11.69 -13.46
C PHE A 127 13.18 -11.31 -13.80
N ASP A 128 13.71 -11.82 -14.93
CA ASP A 128 15.07 -11.48 -15.39
C ASP A 128 15.19 -10.00 -15.73
N ARG A 129 14.16 -9.42 -16.37
CA ARG A 129 14.05 -7.99 -16.69
C ARG A 129 14.10 -7.15 -15.40
N MET A 130 13.27 -7.46 -14.41
CA MET A 130 13.24 -6.72 -13.14
C MET A 130 14.63 -6.72 -12.46
N ARG A 131 15.33 -7.86 -12.47
CA ARG A 131 16.68 -7.99 -11.91
C ARG A 131 17.73 -7.24 -12.72
N THR A 132 17.60 -7.24 -14.06
CA THR A 132 18.53 -6.55 -14.98
C THR A 132 18.43 -5.04 -14.82
N ILE A 133 17.21 -4.49 -14.78
CA ILE A 133 16.97 -3.05 -14.58
C ILE A 133 17.41 -2.63 -13.16
N GLY A 134 17.08 -3.41 -12.14
CA GLY A 134 17.56 -3.25 -10.77
C GLY A 134 17.36 -1.85 -10.19
N VAL A 135 16.17 -1.26 -10.32
CA VAL A 135 15.87 0.10 -9.84
C VAL A 135 16.19 0.21 -8.35
N LYS A 136 17.01 1.19 -7.98
CA LYS A 136 17.32 1.45 -6.58
C LYS A 136 16.07 1.88 -5.81
N GLY A 137 15.74 1.15 -4.75
CA GLY A 137 14.50 1.36 -3.98
C GLY A 137 13.24 0.81 -4.68
N GLY A 138 13.40 0.08 -5.77
CA GLY A 138 12.34 -0.65 -6.44
C GLY A 138 12.16 -2.07 -5.90
N PRO A 139 11.22 -2.85 -6.49
CA PRO A 139 10.74 -4.12 -5.94
C PRO A 139 11.74 -5.29 -6.08
N THR A 140 12.87 -5.11 -6.78
CA THR A 140 13.92 -6.14 -6.92
C THR A 140 14.41 -6.68 -5.57
N GLY A 141 14.29 -5.87 -4.49
CA GLY A 141 14.61 -6.29 -3.13
C GLY A 141 13.80 -7.50 -2.64
N LEU A 142 12.57 -7.66 -3.10
CA LEU A 142 11.69 -8.79 -2.79
C LEU A 142 12.21 -10.12 -3.35
N LEU A 143 13.03 -10.07 -4.41
CA LEU A 143 13.66 -11.23 -5.04
C LEU A 143 15.02 -11.61 -4.41
N GLY A 144 15.30 -11.18 -3.19
CA GLY A 144 16.58 -11.39 -2.52
C GLY A 144 16.99 -12.86 -2.37
N SER A 145 16.03 -13.76 -2.18
CA SER A 145 16.24 -15.21 -2.11
C SER A 145 16.37 -15.87 -3.49
N LEU A 146 15.88 -15.25 -4.57
CA LEU A 146 15.89 -15.82 -5.92
C LEU A 146 17.30 -15.91 -6.49
N ASP A 147 17.72 -17.13 -6.89
CA ASP A 147 18.93 -17.37 -7.67
C ASP A 147 18.67 -17.22 -9.16
N LYS A 148 17.79 -18.06 -9.71
CA LYS A 148 17.44 -18.05 -11.14
C LYS A 148 16.04 -18.58 -11.41
N VAL A 149 15.52 -18.23 -12.59
CA VAL A 149 14.27 -18.75 -13.14
C VAL A 149 14.60 -19.65 -14.34
N GLU A 150 14.07 -20.87 -14.32
CA GLU A 150 14.18 -21.84 -15.41
C GLU A 150 12.78 -22.17 -15.96
N THR A 151 12.72 -22.63 -17.19
CA THR A 151 11.48 -23.06 -17.84
C THR A 151 11.60 -24.48 -18.36
N LYS A 152 10.46 -25.21 -18.37
CA LYS A 152 10.36 -26.51 -18.99
C LYS A 152 9.10 -26.57 -19.86
N GLY A 153 9.30 -26.56 -21.19
CA GLY A 153 8.20 -26.35 -22.13
C GLY A 153 7.58 -24.96 -21.97
N ASP A 154 6.34 -24.82 -22.41
CA ASP A 154 5.64 -23.54 -22.49
C ASP A 154 4.91 -23.15 -21.19
N ARG A 155 4.72 -24.11 -20.27
CA ARG A 155 3.87 -23.90 -19.10
C ARG A 155 4.57 -24.04 -17.77
N THR A 156 5.69 -24.75 -17.66
CA THR A 156 6.36 -24.98 -16.39
C THR A 156 7.42 -23.92 -16.11
N VAL A 157 7.30 -23.21 -14.98
CA VAL A 157 8.27 -22.24 -14.47
C VAL A 157 8.88 -22.77 -13.19
N ILE A 158 10.22 -22.78 -13.09
CA ILE A 158 10.96 -23.30 -11.94
C ILE A 158 11.81 -22.17 -11.36
N PHE A 159 11.54 -21.80 -10.12
CA PHE A 159 12.31 -20.82 -9.37
C PHE A 159 13.32 -21.56 -8.47
N ARG A 160 14.60 -21.26 -8.63
CA ARG A 160 15.64 -21.75 -7.73
C ARG A 160 16.03 -20.67 -6.75
N LEU A 161 15.97 -20.98 -5.46
CA LEU A 161 16.30 -20.06 -4.38
C LEU A 161 17.70 -20.37 -3.84
N LYS A 162 18.42 -19.34 -3.44
CA LYS A 162 19.77 -19.43 -2.81
C LYS A 162 19.73 -20.09 -1.44
N LYS A 163 18.59 -20.00 -0.78
CA LYS A 163 18.30 -20.53 0.56
C LYS A 163 16.81 -20.76 0.69
N ALA A 164 16.39 -21.56 1.67
CA ALA A 164 14.98 -21.75 2.00
C ALA A 164 14.27 -20.40 2.22
N ASP A 165 13.12 -20.26 1.59
CA ASP A 165 12.30 -19.06 1.73
C ASP A 165 10.80 -19.38 1.56
N ALA A 166 10.16 -19.75 2.65
CA ALA A 166 8.74 -20.06 2.68
C ALA A 166 7.84 -18.82 2.40
N THR A 167 8.42 -17.61 2.41
CA THR A 167 7.69 -16.40 2.02
C THR A 167 7.70 -16.14 0.51
N PHE A 168 8.43 -16.93 -0.26
CA PHE A 168 8.55 -16.75 -1.71
C PHE A 168 7.19 -16.83 -2.45
N PRO A 169 6.24 -17.74 -2.12
CA PRO A 169 4.90 -17.72 -2.69
C PRO A 169 4.16 -16.40 -2.45
N PHE A 170 4.31 -15.81 -1.27
CA PHE A 170 3.71 -14.51 -0.92
C PHE A 170 4.31 -13.39 -1.78
N VAL A 171 5.63 -13.41 -2.02
CA VAL A 171 6.29 -12.47 -2.94
C VAL A 171 5.71 -12.59 -4.35
N LEU A 172 5.52 -13.83 -4.86
CA LEU A 172 4.95 -14.08 -6.19
C LEU A 172 3.51 -13.59 -6.35
N ALA A 173 2.77 -13.41 -5.25
CA ALA A 173 1.40 -12.89 -5.24
C ALA A 173 1.34 -11.36 -5.18
N THR A 174 2.47 -10.67 -4.95
CA THR A 174 2.50 -9.21 -4.92
C THR A 174 2.37 -8.62 -6.34
N PRO A 175 1.67 -7.50 -6.53
CA PRO A 175 1.57 -6.85 -7.85
C PRO A 175 2.92 -6.39 -8.42
N ALA A 176 3.97 -6.34 -7.61
CA ALA A 176 5.34 -6.12 -8.09
C ALA A 176 5.80 -7.23 -9.05
N MET A 177 5.31 -8.47 -8.85
CA MET A 177 5.66 -9.63 -9.68
C MET A 177 4.73 -9.79 -10.88
N SER A 178 4.16 -8.69 -11.37
CA SER A 178 3.37 -8.66 -12.60
C SER A 178 4.13 -9.24 -13.78
N ILE A 179 3.46 -10.10 -14.54
CA ILE A 179 3.98 -10.65 -15.77
C ILE A 179 3.77 -9.64 -16.89
N VAL A 180 4.84 -9.28 -17.58
CA VAL A 180 4.83 -8.27 -18.64
C VAL A 180 5.10 -8.91 -20.01
N ASP A 181 4.54 -8.31 -21.05
CA ASP A 181 4.75 -8.74 -22.42
C ASP A 181 6.19 -8.45 -22.89
N PRO A 182 6.95 -9.47 -23.30
CA PRO A 182 8.31 -9.26 -23.82
C PRO A 182 8.39 -8.40 -25.09
N ALA A 183 7.31 -8.32 -25.89
CA ALA A 183 7.27 -7.49 -27.07
C ALA A 183 7.16 -6.01 -26.74
N GLU A 184 6.46 -5.66 -25.66
CA GLU A 184 6.13 -4.29 -25.28
C GLU A 184 7.06 -3.71 -24.20
N TYR A 185 7.67 -4.54 -23.37
CA TYR A 185 8.50 -4.11 -22.24
C TYR A 185 9.98 -4.40 -22.51
N PRO A 186 10.84 -3.38 -22.74
CA PRO A 186 12.27 -3.57 -23.03
C PRO A 186 13.01 -4.30 -21.91
N ALA A 187 13.98 -5.16 -22.27
CA ALA A 187 14.68 -6.05 -21.33
C ALA A 187 15.57 -5.32 -20.30
N ASP A 188 16.14 -4.16 -20.67
CA ASP A 188 17.23 -3.48 -19.96
C ASP A 188 16.90 -2.05 -19.52
N LYS A 189 15.69 -1.58 -19.79
CA LYS A 189 15.21 -0.25 -19.40
C LYS A 189 13.74 -0.25 -19.05
N LEU A 190 13.32 0.78 -18.33
CA LEU A 190 11.90 1.00 -18.03
C LEU A 190 11.13 1.32 -19.32
N ARG A 191 9.90 0.82 -19.39
CA ARG A 191 8.93 1.21 -20.40
C ARG A 191 8.48 2.65 -20.13
N GLU A 192 8.40 3.44 -21.16
CA GLU A 192 7.86 4.79 -21.13
C GLU A 192 6.46 4.83 -21.76
N GLY A 193 5.69 5.86 -21.43
CA GLY A 193 4.33 6.06 -21.96
C GLY A 193 3.24 5.82 -20.92
N ASN A 194 1.98 5.96 -21.38
CA ASN A 194 0.78 5.89 -20.55
C ASN A 194 -0.09 4.66 -20.88
N GLU A 195 0.46 3.68 -21.57
CA GLU A 195 -0.22 2.47 -21.99
C GLU A 195 0.29 1.27 -21.18
N ILE A 196 -0.54 0.26 -21.02
CA ILE A 196 -0.21 -1.02 -20.40
C ILE A 196 -0.69 -2.13 -21.30
N THR A 197 0.21 -3.06 -21.64
CA THR A 197 -0.14 -4.38 -22.18
C THR A 197 0.03 -5.37 -21.05
N GLY A 198 -1.08 -5.76 -20.44
CA GLY A 198 -1.13 -6.70 -19.31
C GLY A 198 -2.01 -7.89 -19.64
N SER A 199 -2.19 -8.80 -18.69
CA SER A 199 -3.04 -9.99 -18.82
C SER A 199 -4.09 -10.10 -17.72
N GLY A 200 -4.28 -9.01 -16.94
CA GLY A 200 -5.20 -8.96 -15.81
C GLY A 200 -6.68 -8.96 -16.18
N PRO A 201 -7.56 -8.90 -15.16
CA PRO A 201 -9.02 -8.85 -15.35
C PRO A 201 -9.49 -7.70 -16.23
N TYR A 202 -8.74 -6.60 -16.28
CA TYR A 202 -9.03 -5.43 -17.09
C TYR A 202 -7.86 -5.05 -18.00
N THR A 203 -8.23 -4.39 -19.10
CA THR A 203 -7.32 -3.66 -19.98
C THR A 203 -7.38 -2.18 -19.65
N LEU A 204 -6.23 -1.49 -19.65
CA LEU A 204 -6.16 -0.03 -19.52
C LEU A 204 -6.56 0.62 -20.84
N GLU A 205 -7.76 1.19 -20.90
CA GLU A 205 -8.28 1.88 -22.07
C GLU A 205 -7.67 3.28 -22.23
N SER A 206 -7.58 4.03 -21.13
CA SER A 206 -6.95 5.35 -21.09
C SER A 206 -6.32 5.67 -19.73
N TYR A 207 -5.26 6.51 -19.75
CA TYR A 207 -4.62 7.00 -18.54
C TYR A 207 -4.24 8.47 -18.65
N ALA A 208 -4.80 9.27 -17.78
CA ALA A 208 -4.41 10.65 -17.56
C ALA A 208 -3.68 10.77 -16.20
N PRO A 209 -2.36 10.99 -16.16
CA PRO A 209 -1.57 11.00 -14.93
C PRO A 209 -2.15 11.91 -13.84
N ASN A 210 -2.30 11.36 -12.62
CA ASN A 210 -2.88 12.03 -11.44
C ASN A 210 -4.33 12.53 -11.63
N GLN A 211 -5.04 12.10 -12.66
CA GLN A 211 -6.43 12.47 -12.91
C GLN A 211 -7.34 11.25 -12.95
N LYS A 212 -7.14 10.36 -13.91
CA LYS A 212 -7.97 9.15 -14.05
C LYS A 212 -7.25 8.02 -14.80
N ALA A 213 -7.72 6.79 -14.57
CA ALA A 213 -7.50 5.63 -15.42
C ALA A 213 -8.87 5.03 -15.78
N GLU A 214 -9.04 4.65 -17.02
CA GLU A 214 -10.25 3.99 -17.54
C GLU A 214 -9.90 2.54 -17.87
N LEU A 215 -10.65 1.63 -17.28
CA LEU A 215 -10.46 0.19 -17.38
C LEU A 215 -11.69 -0.43 -18.05
N VAL A 216 -11.46 -1.37 -18.94
CA VAL A 216 -12.51 -2.22 -19.53
C VAL A 216 -12.16 -3.68 -19.31
N LYS A 217 -13.17 -4.52 -19.18
CA LYS A 217 -13.00 -5.96 -19.00
C LYS A 217 -12.12 -6.54 -20.10
N ASN A 218 -11.18 -7.40 -19.69
CA ASN A 218 -10.28 -8.07 -20.62
C ASN A 218 -10.88 -9.40 -21.07
N ASP A 219 -11.32 -9.50 -22.33
CA ASP A 219 -11.89 -10.71 -22.89
C ASP A 219 -10.88 -11.87 -23.02
N HIS A 220 -9.57 -11.57 -22.98
CA HIS A 220 -8.50 -12.57 -23.00
C HIS A 220 -8.15 -13.10 -21.59
N TYR A 221 -8.71 -12.50 -20.52
CA TYR A 221 -8.37 -12.90 -19.17
C TYR A 221 -8.76 -14.36 -18.86
N LYS A 222 -7.78 -15.10 -18.34
CA LYS A 222 -7.95 -16.48 -17.87
C LYS A 222 -7.23 -16.64 -16.51
N GLY A 223 -7.90 -16.29 -15.44
CA GLY A 223 -7.34 -16.36 -14.08
C GLY A 223 -8.40 -16.73 -13.05
N ALA A 224 -8.12 -16.42 -11.80
CA ALA A 224 -8.97 -16.76 -10.67
C ALA A 224 -10.12 -15.76 -10.44
N ALA A 225 -10.03 -14.53 -10.96
CA ALA A 225 -11.04 -13.50 -10.72
C ALA A 225 -12.34 -13.76 -11.50
N ASP A 226 -13.47 -13.68 -10.79
CA ASP A 226 -14.81 -13.61 -11.38
C ASP A 226 -15.20 -12.15 -11.57
N VAL A 227 -15.07 -11.65 -12.81
CA VAL A 227 -15.23 -10.23 -13.14
C VAL A 227 -16.71 -9.86 -13.21
N LYS A 228 -17.20 -9.09 -12.23
CA LYS A 228 -18.61 -8.78 -12.00
C LYS A 228 -19.08 -7.48 -12.64
N ASN A 229 -18.20 -6.72 -13.25
CA ASN A 229 -18.53 -5.48 -13.98
C ASN A 229 -17.66 -5.38 -15.23
N ASP A 230 -18.15 -4.67 -16.25
CA ASP A 230 -17.48 -4.60 -17.55
C ASP A 230 -16.54 -3.40 -17.67
N ALA A 231 -16.68 -2.38 -16.82
CA ALA A 231 -15.84 -1.19 -16.89
C ALA A 231 -15.72 -0.46 -15.53
N VAL A 232 -14.53 0.09 -15.29
CA VAL A 232 -14.24 0.89 -14.10
C VAL A 232 -13.48 2.15 -14.49
N THR A 233 -13.83 3.29 -13.88
CA THR A 233 -13.02 4.50 -13.91
C THR A 233 -12.39 4.72 -12.54
N ILE A 234 -11.07 4.86 -12.47
CA ILE A 234 -10.37 5.28 -11.25
C ILE A 234 -10.13 6.78 -11.34
N ARG A 235 -10.64 7.55 -10.38
CA ARG A 235 -10.37 8.99 -10.26
C ARG A 235 -9.40 9.25 -9.12
N TYR A 236 -8.35 10.01 -9.40
CA TYR A 236 -7.30 10.32 -8.44
C TYR A 236 -7.53 11.69 -7.79
N PHE A 237 -7.61 11.70 -6.47
CA PHE A 237 -7.83 12.89 -5.65
C PHE A 237 -6.57 13.29 -4.88
N LYS A 238 -6.42 14.57 -4.59
CA LYS A 238 -5.33 15.09 -3.77
C LYS A 238 -5.74 15.34 -2.31
N LYS A 239 -7.05 15.33 -2.03
CA LYS A 239 -7.61 15.60 -0.70
C LYS A 239 -8.78 14.67 -0.43
N SER A 240 -8.86 14.16 0.80
CA SER A 240 -9.95 13.34 1.28
C SER A 240 -11.31 14.05 1.13
N SER A 241 -11.40 15.32 1.57
CA SER A 241 -12.64 16.08 1.48
C SER A 241 -13.19 16.22 0.05
N ALA A 242 -12.31 16.44 -0.93
CA ALA A 242 -12.74 16.53 -2.34
C ALA A 242 -13.26 15.18 -2.88
N MET A 243 -12.69 14.06 -2.40
CA MET A 243 -13.16 12.72 -2.75
C MET A 243 -14.53 12.44 -2.12
N VAL A 244 -14.72 12.83 -0.86
CA VAL A 244 -16.00 12.73 -0.15
C VAL A 244 -17.08 13.61 -0.79
N ASP A 245 -16.75 14.85 -1.19
CA ASP A 245 -17.70 15.72 -1.89
C ASP A 245 -18.10 15.12 -3.24
N ALA A 246 -17.15 14.54 -4.00
CA ALA A 246 -17.44 13.87 -5.26
C ALA A 246 -18.37 12.65 -5.08
N LEU A 247 -18.25 11.90 -3.96
CA LEU A 247 -19.18 10.81 -3.64
C LEU A 247 -20.58 11.34 -3.35
N LYS A 248 -20.70 12.39 -2.53
CA LYS A 248 -21.99 13.03 -2.22
C LYS A 248 -22.69 13.60 -3.45
N ASP A 249 -21.91 14.17 -4.35
CA ASP A 249 -22.39 14.72 -5.62
C ASP A 249 -22.64 13.64 -6.70
N LYS A 250 -22.52 12.35 -6.33
CA LYS A 250 -22.68 11.19 -7.24
C LYS A 250 -21.76 11.23 -8.46
N GLN A 251 -20.59 11.87 -8.33
CA GLN A 251 -19.55 11.90 -9.37
C GLN A 251 -18.62 10.70 -9.30
N ILE A 252 -18.63 9.98 -8.18
CA ILE A 252 -17.98 8.69 -7.98
C ILE A 252 -18.93 7.78 -7.20
N ASP A 253 -18.79 6.48 -7.42
CA ASP A 253 -19.64 5.46 -6.78
C ASP A 253 -19.00 4.88 -5.51
N VAL A 254 -17.68 4.84 -5.44
CA VAL A 254 -16.91 4.19 -4.36
C VAL A 254 -15.72 5.05 -3.99
N THR A 255 -15.41 5.16 -2.70
CA THR A 255 -14.16 5.74 -2.23
C THR A 255 -13.29 4.68 -1.59
N PHE A 256 -12.00 4.76 -1.86
CA PHE A 256 -11.02 3.85 -1.29
C PHE A 256 -9.68 4.54 -1.07
N ARG A 257 -9.03 4.25 0.05
CA ARG A 257 -7.69 4.72 0.44
C ARG A 257 -7.52 6.26 0.44
N GLY A 258 -7.02 6.77 1.56
CA GLY A 258 -6.72 8.18 1.74
C GLY A 258 -7.84 9.00 2.39
N LEU A 259 -8.90 8.36 2.90
CA LEU A 259 -9.92 9.03 3.71
C LEU A 259 -9.32 9.53 5.03
N ALA A 260 -9.58 10.79 5.38
CA ALA A 260 -9.21 11.34 6.68
C ALA A 260 -10.15 10.82 7.78
N ALA A 261 -9.65 10.72 9.02
CA ALA A 261 -10.45 10.24 10.14
C ALA A 261 -11.74 11.05 10.35
N GLU A 262 -11.67 12.37 10.20
CA GLU A 262 -12.81 13.26 10.31
C GLU A 262 -13.88 12.96 9.24
N ASP A 263 -13.44 12.67 8.02
CA ASP A 263 -14.33 12.37 6.89
C ASP A 263 -15.01 11.00 7.10
N ILE A 264 -14.26 10.00 7.58
CA ILE A 264 -14.81 8.67 7.92
C ILE A 264 -15.88 8.81 8.99
N VAL A 265 -15.60 9.51 10.09
CA VAL A 265 -16.55 9.72 11.19
C VAL A 265 -17.79 10.49 10.73
N ALA A 266 -17.62 11.50 9.88
CA ALA A 266 -18.74 12.25 9.31
C ALA A 266 -19.68 11.37 8.45
N MET A 267 -19.15 10.31 7.84
CA MET A 267 -19.91 9.35 7.03
C MET A 267 -20.49 8.18 7.85
N GLN A 268 -20.10 8.05 9.13
CA GLN A 268 -20.72 7.11 10.07
C GLN A 268 -22.04 7.66 10.63
N GLY A 269 -22.96 6.82 11.03
CA GLY A 269 -24.17 7.23 11.74
C GLY A 269 -25.25 7.87 10.85
N ARG A 270 -25.77 9.06 11.22
CA ARG A 270 -26.91 9.68 10.54
C ARG A 270 -26.63 10.11 9.10
N GLY A 271 -25.44 10.59 8.81
CA GLY A 271 -25.02 11.00 7.46
C GLY A 271 -25.08 9.86 6.44
N ARG A 272 -24.91 8.64 6.89
CA ARG A 272 -25.04 7.43 6.06
C ARG A 272 -26.45 7.25 5.48
N ARG A 273 -27.48 7.41 6.31
CA ARG A 273 -28.89 7.22 5.90
C ARG A 273 -29.44 8.38 5.05
N GLU A 274 -28.88 9.56 5.21
CA GLU A 274 -29.32 10.77 4.49
C GLU A 274 -28.65 10.89 3.11
N GLN A 275 -27.62 10.09 2.82
CA GLN A 275 -26.78 10.22 1.62
C GLN A 275 -26.79 8.97 0.73
N ASP A 276 -27.64 7.99 1.01
CA ASP A 276 -27.74 6.73 0.26
C ASP A 276 -26.36 6.06 0.07
N ILE A 277 -25.56 5.98 1.17
CA ILE A 277 -24.22 5.41 1.17
C ILE A 277 -24.11 4.22 2.12
N GLU A 278 -23.21 3.30 1.78
CA GLU A 278 -22.80 2.18 2.59
C GLU A 278 -21.33 2.35 3.00
N LEU A 279 -21.03 2.14 4.29
CA LEU A 279 -19.67 2.15 4.82
C LEU A 279 -19.31 0.73 5.26
N VAL A 280 -18.26 0.19 4.66
CA VAL A 280 -17.65 -1.07 5.04
C VAL A 280 -16.37 -0.76 5.80
N GLU A 281 -16.24 -1.33 7.00
CA GLU A 281 -15.05 -1.29 7.84
C GLU A 281 -14.42 -2.67 7.89
N GLY A 282 -13.10 -2.75 7.65
CA GLY A 282 -12.32 -3.98 7.74
C GLY A 282 -11.04 -3.78 8.55
N SER A 283 -10.42 -4.88 8.95
CA SER A 283 -9.09 -4.86 9.54
C SER A 283 -8.05 -4.50 8.50
N GLY A 284 -7.15 -3.56 8.84
CA GLY A 284 -6.02 -3.22 7.99
C GLY A 284 -4.73 -3.80 8.53
N THR A 285 -3.73 -3.88 7.69
CA THR A 285 -2.39 -4.38 8.03
C THR A 285 -1.33 -3.27 8.06
N GLU A 286 -1.71 -2.03 7.72
CA GLU A 286 -0.84 -0.87 7.91
C GLU A 286 -0.56 -0.63 9.38
N ILE A 287 0.71 -0.43 9.75
CA ILE A 287 1.10 -0.10 11.12
C ILE A 287 1.85 1.23 11.22
N ARG A 288 1.74 1.88 12.38
CA ARG A 288 2.59 3.01 12.78
C ARG A 288 3.43 2.64 13.99
N TYR A 289 4.68 3.07 13.94
CA TYR A 289 5.64 2.79 15.00
C TYR A 289 6.70 3.87 15.09
N LEU A 290 7.35 3.95 16.26
CA LEU A 290 8.52 4.79 16.49
C LEU A 290 9.79 3.95 16.38
N VAL A 291 10.85 4.57 15.87
CA VAL A 291 12.20 4.00 15.75
C VAL A 291 13.13 4.77 16.67
N PHE A 292 13.84 4.07 17.54
CA PHE A 292 14.89 4.63 18.39
C PHE A 292 16.27 4.38 17.80
N ASN A 293 16.97 5.46 17.46
CA ASN A 293 18.32 5.40 16.92
C ASN A 293 19.35 5.24 18.03
N THR A 294 19.95 4.08 18.14
CA THR A 294 20.95 3.79 19.17
C THR A 294 22.30 4.48 18.98
N ARG A 295 22.48 5.28 17.95
CA ARG A 295 23.62 6.21 17.83
C ARG A 295 23.44 7.48 18.68
N ASP A 296 22.19 7.84 19.00
CA ASP A 296 21.88 8.95 19.88
C ASP A 296 22.24 8.63 21.35
N PRO A 297 22.86 9.53 22.10
CA PRO A 297 23.32 9.27 23.46
C PRO A 297 22.21 8.97 24.48
N TRP A 298 20.96 9.41 24.21
CA TRP A 298 19.82 9.12 25.06
C TRP A 298 19.00 7.94 24.54
N ALA A 299 18.64 7.94 23.25
CA ALA A 299 17.86 6.86 22.65
C ALA A 299 18.57 5.49 22.70
N ARG A 300 19.92 5.44 22.77
CA ARG A 300 20.67 4.18 22.93
C ARG A 300 20.48 3.51 24.30
N LYS A 301 20.07 4.28 25.33
CA LYS A 301 19.91 3.74 26.69
C LYS A 301 18.60 2.98 26.80
N LEU A 302 18.68 1.68 27.04
CA LEU A 302 17.49 0.84 27.19
C LEU A 302 16.49 1.38 28.22
N PRO A 303 16.87 1.82 29.44
CA PRO A 303 15.92 2.37 30.41
C PRO A 303 15.17 3.61 29.89
N VAL A 304 15.78 4.41 28.99
CA VAL A 304 15.11 5.56 28.37
C VAL A 304 14.01 5.09 27.44
N ARG A 305 14.29 4.08 26.59
CA ARG A 305 13.30 3.51 25.69
C ARG A 305 12.16 2.81 26.44
N GLN A 306 12.48 2.05 27.48
CA GLN A 306 11.50 1.39 28.34
C GLN A 306 10.60 2.39 29.07
N ALA A 307 11.18 3.45 29.67
CA ALA A 307 10.40 4.51 30.32
C ALA A 307 9.52 5.26 29.31
N PHE A 308 9.99 5.47 28.09
CA PHE A 308 9.19 6.05 27.01
C PHE A 308 8.00 5.13 26.66
N ALA A 309 8.25 3.83 26.43
CA ALA A 309 7.20 2.84 26.13
C ALA A 309 6.13 2.76 27.24
N GLN A 310 6.56 2.88 28.51
CA GLN A 310 5.68 2.87 29.69
C GLN A 310 4.75 4.08 29.77
N LEU A 311 5.05 5.18 29.06
CA LEU A 311 4.27 6.43 29.10
C LEU A 311 3.32 6.60 27.90
N VAL A 312 3.52 5.86 26.83
CA VAL A 312 2.71 6.02 25.62
C VAL A 312 1.31 5.43 25.80
N ASP A 313 0.32 6.31 25.76
CA ASP A 313 -1.10 5.96 25.75
C ASP A 313 -1.60 5.82 24.31
N ARG A 314 -1.54 4.59 23.82
CA ARG A 314 -1.99 4.25 22.45
C ARG A 314 -3.49 4.43 22.29
N GLY A 315 -4.27 4.13 23.34
CA GLY A 315 -5.72 4.33 23.35
C GLY A 315 -6.10 5.79 23.21
N ALA A 316 -5.39 6.69 23.92
CA ALA A 316 -5.60 8.13 23.78
C ALA A 316 -5.22 8.64 22.38
N ILE A 317 -4.17 8.10 21.75
CA ILE A 317 -3.81 8.43 20.36
C ILE A 317 -4.93 7.98 19.42
N ALA A 318 -5.36 6.72 19.49
CA ALA A 318 -6.42 6.19 18.64
C ALA A 318 -7.73 6.99 18.78
N HIS A 319 -8.15 7.27 20.02
CA HIS A 319 -9.41 7.95 20.29
C HIS A 319 -9.37 9.45 19.95
N LYS A 320 -8.37 10.19 20.46
CA LYS A 320 -8.33 11.66 20.35
C LYS A 320 -7.90 12.14 18.97
N ILE A 321 -6.92 11.45 18.38
CA ILE A 321 -6.30 11.90 17.12
C ILE A 321 -6.98 11.24 15.93
N TYR A 322 -7.19 9.93 16.00
CA TYR A 322 -7.71 9.15 14.88
C TYR A 322 -9.21 8.84 14.99
N LYS A 323 -9.90 9.32 16.07
CA LYS A 323 -11.36 9.13 16.22
C LYS A 323 -11.80 7.66 16.13
N ASP A 324 -10.97 6.75 16.63
CA ASP A 324 -11.16 5.30 16.62
C ASP A 324 -11.15 4.66 15.21
N THR A 325 -10.65 5.40 14.20
CA THR A 325 -10.42 4.84 12.85
C THR A 325 -9.14 4.01 12.74
N VAL A 326 -8.39 3.88 13.83
CA VAL A 326 -7.24 3.00 14.01
C VAL A 326 -7.39 2.22 15.31
N GLU A 327 -6.63 1.15 15.48
CA GLU A 327 -6.60 0.36 16.70
C GLU A 327 -5.24 0.43 17.39
N PRO A 328 -5.18 0.52 18.74
CA PRO A 328 -3.93 0.39 19.47
C PRO A 328 -3.19 -0.90 19.14
N LEU A 329 -1.89 -0.81 18.85
CA LEU A 329 -1.06 -1.96 18.50
C LEU A 329 0.05 -2.16 19.53
N TYR A 330 0.20 -3.41 19.99
CA TYR A 330 1.16 -3.81 21.03
C TYR A 330 2.18 -4.85 20.53
N SER A 331 2.30 -4.97 19.23
CA SER A 331 3.18 -5.87 18.50
C SER A 331 3.60 -5.21 17.18
N MET A 332 4.74 -5.58 16.62
CA MET A 332 5.07 -5.17 15.24
C MET A 332 4.23 -5.93 14.20
N VAL A 333 3.78 -7.15 14.52
CA VAL A 333 2.86 -7.92 13.69
C VAL A 333 1.42 -7.49 13.96
N PRO A 334 0.66 -7.01 12.98
CA PRO A 334 -0.71 -6.56 13.17
C PRO A 334 -1.67 -7.69 13.51
N ARG A 335 -2.80 -7.34 14.12
CA ARG A 335 -3.91 -8.29 14.33
C ARG A 335 -4.42 -8.83 13.00
N GLY A 336 -4.86 -10.08 13.03
CA GLY A 336 -5.38 -10.78 11.85
C GLY A 336 -4.30 -11.55 11.09
N LEU A 337 -3.03 -11.42 11.45
CA LEU A 337 -1.95 -12.23 10.91
C LEU A 337 -1.48 -13.29 11.89
N THR A 338 -1.10 -14.45 11.37
CA THR A 338 -0.43 -15.52 12.13
C THR A 338 0.83 -14.97 12.81
N GLY A 339 1.03 -15.26 14.09
CA GLY A 339 2.15 -14.76 14.88
C GLY A 339 1.93 -13.37 15.48
N HIS A 340 0.70 -12.79 15.45
CA HIS A 340 0.39 -11.62 16.25
C HIS A 340 0.52 -11.90 17.75
N ALA A 341 1.13 -10.97 18.50
CA ALA A 341 1.28 -11.04 19.94
C ALA A 341 0.92 -9.70 20.62
N THR A 342 0.94 -9.66 21.95
CA THR A 342 0.59 -8.48 22.75
C THR A 342 1.72 -8.03 23.67
N GLY A 343 2.95 -8.46 23.40
CA GLY A 343 4.09 -8.34 24.32
C GLY A 343 4.34 -6.94 24.89
N PHE A 344 4.13 -5.88 24.09
CA PHE A 344 4.22 -4.51 24.63
C PHE A 344 3.13 -4.16 25.65
N PHE A 345 1.95 -4.80 25.57
CA PHE A 345 0.93 -4.63 26.58
C PHE A 345 1.23 -5.46 27.83
N ASP A 346 1.72 -6.67 27.65
CA ASP A 346 2.02 -7.60 28.74
C ASP A 346 3.11 -7.04 29.65
N ASP A 347 4.16 -6.44 29.08
CA ASP A 347 5.29 -5.88 29.83
C ASP A 347 5.04 -4.46 30.38
N TYR A 348 4.45 -3.60 29.58
CA TYR A 348 4.28 -2.19 29.94
C TYR A 348 2.88 -1.86 30.47
N GLY A 349 1.85 -2.57 30.02
CA GLY A 349 0.44 -2.37 30.42
C GLY A 349 -0.07 -0.96 30.15
N ASN A 350 -0.91 -0.47 31.06
CA ASN A 350 -1.41 0.90 31.00
C ASN A 350 -0.31 1.93 31.33
N PRO A 351 -0.35 3.13 30.74
CA PRO A 351 0.63 4.19 30.99
C PRO A 351 0.80 4.50 32.49
N SER A 352 2.05 4.58 32.97
CA SER A 352 2.35 4.82 34.37
C SER A 352 3.61 5.67 34.55
N ALA A 353 3.44 6.92 34.95
CA ALA A 353 4.55 7.80 35.29
C ALA A 353 5.37 7.29 36.52
N ALA A 354 4.75 6.56 37.45
CA ALA A 354 5.43 5.97 38.59
C ALA A 354 6.39 4.85 38.17
N LYS A 355 5.92 3.92 37.30
CA LYS A 355 6.76 2.85 36.75
C LYS A 355 7.89 3.42 35.88
N ALA A 356 7.60 4.37 35.00
CA ALA A 356 8.60 5.03 34.17
C ALA A 356 9.68 5.75 34.99
N ARG A 357 9.29 6.43 36.07
CA ARG A 357 10.21 7.07 37.00
C ARG A 357 11.12 6.06 37.68
N LYS A 358 10.55 4.93 38.12
CA LYS A 358 11.34 3.86 38.74
C LYS A 358 12.40 3.32 37.79
N ILE A 359 12.03 3.03 36.52
CA ILE A 359 12.95 2.54 35.48
C ILE A 359 14.14 3.51 35.32
N LEU A 360 13.87 4.82 35.20
CA LEU A 360 14.93 5.82 35.02
C LEU A 360 15.79 5.98 36.28
N THR A 361 15.16 6.01 37.45
CA THR A 361 15.87 6.18 38.75
C THR A 361 16.79 4.99 39.05
N ASP A 362 16.34 3.76 38.80
CA ASP A 362 17.14 2.54 38.96
C ASP A 362 18.37 2.55 38.03
N ALA A 363 18.26 3.24 36.89
CA ALA A 363 19.36 3.44 35.92
C ALA A 363 20.22 4.70 36.21
N GLY A 364 20.00 5.38 37.36
CA GLY A 364 20.75 6.59 37.75
C GLY A 364 20.39 7.84 36.93
N ILE A 365 19.21 7.87 36.30
CA ILE A 365 18.74 9.01 35.47
C ILE A 365 17.71 9.79 36.29
N HIS A 366 18.12 10.93 36.86
CA HIS A 366 17.31 11.75 37.76
C HIS A 366 16.84 13.06 37.14
N GLN A 367 17.35 13.43 35.96
CA GLN A 367 17.00 14.65 35.25
C GLN A 367 16.05 14.32 34.08
N PRO A 368 15.18 15.24 33.67
CA PRO A 368 14.35 15.04 32.51
C PRO A 368 15.20 14.76 31.27
N VAL A 369 14.87 13.67 30.57
CA VAL A 369 15.59 13.20 29.36
C VAL A 369 15.22 14.07 28.15
N PRO A 370 16.18 14.78 27.54
CA PRO A 370 15.92 15.52 26.31
C PRO A 370 15.90 14.57 25.13
N LEU A 371 14.81 14.58 24.35
CA LEU A 371 14.70 13.84 23.08
C LEU A 371 14.08 14.71 21.99
N THR A 372 14.55 14.52 20.76
CA THR A 372 13.90 15.09 19.57
C THR A 372 13.14 13.99 18.84
N LEU A 373 11.85 14.20 18.66
CA LEU A 373 10.98 13.33 17.86
C LEU A 373 10.78 13.93 16.48
N TRP A 374 11.04 13.14 15.45
CA TRP A 374 10.93 13.54 14.07
C TRP A 374 9.77 12.87 13.36
N TYR A 375 9.07 13.61 12.49
CA TYR A 375 8.00 13.08 11.64
C TYR A 375 8.06 13.69 10.24
N THR A 376 7.38 13.07 9.28
CA THR A 376 7.20 13.59 7.93
C THR A 376 5.88 14.33 7.80
N THR A 377 5.83 15.37 6.94
CA THR A 377 4.66 16.25 6.82
C THR A 377 3.70 15.87 5.68
N ASP A 378 4.12 15.01 4.75
CA ASP A 378 3.42 14.80 3.48
C ASP A 378 3.27 13.31 3.07
N ARG A 379 3.47 12.37 4.02
CA ARG A 379 3.40 10.94 3.70
C ARG A 379 2.22 10.22 4.36
N TYR A 380 1.91 10.55 5.62
CA TYR A 380 1.01 9.75 6.45
C TYR A 380 -0.29 10.47 6.84
N GLY A 381 -0.62 11.55 6.13
CA GLY A 381 -1.85 12.30 6.32
C GLY A 381 -1.77 13.40 7.38
N SER A 382 -2.85 14.15 7.50
CA SER A 382 -2.98 15.34 8.34
C SER A 382 -2.91 15.06 9.84
N ALA A 383 -3.21 13.84 10.27
CA ALA A 383 -3.18 13.43 11.67
C ALA A 383 -1.76 13.24 12.24
N THR A 384 -0.71 13.23 11.39
CA THR A 384 0.67 12.96 11.82
C THR A 384 1.20 14.00 12.81
N GLU A 385 1.05 15.29 12.56
CA GLU A 385 1.48 16.35 13.48
C GLU A 385 0.68 16.35 14.79
N PRO A 386 -0.65 16.25 14.80
CA PRO A 386 -1.45 16.01 16.01
C PRO A 386 -1.01 14.79 16.83
N GLU A 387 -0.67 13.65 16.18
CA GLU A 387 -0.16 12.46 16.86
C GLU A 387 1.14 12.75 17.61
N PHE A 388 2.11 13.40 16.95
CA PHE A 388 3.38 13.76 17.59
C PHE A 388 3.21 14.81 18.68
N THR A 389 2.25 15.71 18.55
CA THR A 389 1.88 16.68 19.58
C THR A 389 1.30 15.98 20.82
N GLU A 390 0.44 14.97 20.62
CA GLU A 390 -0.11 14.17 21.73
C GLU A 390 0.99 13.33 22.40
N LEU A 391 1.88 12.68 21.64
CA LEU A 391 3.05 11.97 22.17
C LEU A 391 3.91 12.89 23.05
N LYS A 392 4.23 14.09 22.56
CA LYS A 392 4.96 15.10 23.35
C LYS A 392 4.23 15.42 24.65
N ARG A 393 2.92 15.70 24.59
CA ARG A 393 2.10 16.01 25.75
C ARG A 393 2.14 14.88 26.80
N GLN A 394 2.00 13.61 26.37
CA GLN A 394 2.02 12.44 27.25
C GLN A 394 3.37 12.30 27.97
N LEU A 395 4.46 12.41 27.23
CA LEU A 395 5.82 12.27 27.78
C LEU A 395 6.18 13.39 28.74
N GLU A 396 5.88 14.65 28.39
CA GLU A 396 6.20 15.83 29.22
C GLU A 396 5.30 15.93 30.47
N ALA A 397 4.06 15.46 30.42
CA ALA A 397 3.16 15.41 31.55
C ALA A 397 3.71 14.57 32.72
N SER A 398 4.58 13.60 32.44
CA SER A 398 5.27 12.81 33.47
C SER A 398 6.37 13.56 34.21
N GLY A 399 6.87 14.67 33.65
CA GLY A 399 8.06 15.41 34.11
C GLY A 399 9.39 14.67 33.88
N LEU A 400 9.35 13.50 33.20
CA LEU A 400 10.52 12.65 32.98
C LEU A 400 11.22 12.92 31.64
N PHE A 401 10.53 13.59 30.72
CA PHE A 401 11.05 13.91 29.38
C PHE A 401 10.90 15.39 29.06
N ARG A 402 11.79 15.88 28.19
CA ARG A 402 11.69 17.18 27.52
C ARG A 402 11.77 16.93 26.02
N ILE A 403 10.66 17.13 25.32
CA ILE A 403 10.48 16.74 23.93
C ILE A 403 10.53 17.93 22.97
N THR A 404 11.40 17.85 21.97
CA THR A 404 11.41 18.77 20.82
C THR A 404 10.81 18.05 19.63
N LEU A 405 9.81 18.64 18.98
CA LEU A 405 9.26 18.13 17.73
C LEU A 405 9.98 18.78 16.54
N LYS A 406 10.29 17.98 15.54
CA LYS A 406 10.82 18.42 14.25
C LYS A 406 10.20 17.61 13.11
N SER A 407 10.05 18.24 11.96
CA SER A 407 9.48 17.61 10.78
C SER A 407 10.23 17.96 9.51
N ARG A 408 10.01 17.16 8.46
CA ARG A 408 10.47 17.40 7.10
C ARG A 408 9.53 16.74 6.09
N PRO A 409 9.49 17.23 4.86
CA PRO A 409 8.90 16.51 3.74
C PRO A 409 9.55 15.13 3.56
N TRP A 410 8.80 14.17 3.00
CA TRP A 410 9.18 12.76 2.94
C TRP A 410 10.58 12.51 2.35
N THR A 411 10.90 13.13 1.23
CA THR A 411 12.22 12.95 0.56
C THR A 411 13.38 13.34 1.47
N GLU A 412 13.31 14.53 2.10
CA GLU A 412 14.33 14.99 3.04
C GLU A 412 14.33 14.17 4.34
N PHE A 413 13.14 13.71 4.76
CA PHE A 413 12.99 12.87 5.93
C PHE A 413 13.69 11.51 5.74
N GLN A 414 13.55 10.91 4.54
CA GLN A 414 14.25 9.67 4.19
C GLN A 414 15.77 9.85 4.21
N GLU A 415 16.28 10.95 3.68
CA GLU A 415 17.70 11.25 3.73
C GLU A 415 18.22 11.38 5.17
N GLY A 416 17.50 12.09 6.03
CA GLY A 416 17.89 12.30 7.42
C GLY A 416 17.96 11.02 8.23
N TYR A 417 16.93 10.15 8.18
CA TYR A 417 17.01 8.89 8.92
C TYR A 417 18.05 7.94 8.31
N SER A 418 18.23 7.94 6.99
CA SER A 418 19.27 7.14 6.32
C SER A 418 20.68 7.53 6.75
N LYS A 419 20.91 8.79 7.06
CA LYS A 419 22.16 9.30 7.63
C LYS A 419 22.27 9.08 9.15
N GLY A 420 21.19 8.66 9.80
CA GLY A 420 21.12 8.45 11.24
C GLY A 420 21.05 9.76 12.05
N GLU A 421 20.49 10.84 11.47
CA GLU A 421 20.40 12.17 12.09
C GLU A 421 19.32 12.26 13.17
N TYR A 422 18.33 11.36 13.16
CA TYR A 422 17.16 11.46 14.03
C TYR A 422 17.29 10.57 15.26
N PRO A 423 17.20 11.13 16.48
CA PRO A 423 17.21 10.34 17.72
C PRO A 423 16.02 9.38 17.83
N VAL A 424 14.82 9.90 17.59
CA VAL A 424 13.56 9.13 17.55
C VAL A 424 12.74 9.63 16.35
N PHE A 425 12.17 8.73 15.59
CA PHE A 425 11.35 9.12 14.45
C PHE A 425 10.19 8.16 14.20
N GLY A 426 9.10 8.69 13.67
CA GLY A 426 7.92 7.90 13.32
C GLY A 426 7.97 7.38 11.90
N ARG A 427 7.54 6.14 11.74
CA ARG A 427 7.40 5.47 10.44
C ARG A 427 6.08 4.75 10.36
N GLY A 428 5.61 4.56 9.15
CA GLY A 428 4.58 3.60 8.81
C GLY A 428 5.17 2.43 8.03
N TRP A 429 4.49 1.32 8.09
CA TRP A 429 4.72 0.17 7.23
C TRP A 429 3.41 -0.26 6.58
N PHE A 430 3.43 -0.30 5.28
CA PHE A 430 2.41 -0.93 4.45
C PHE A 430 3.01 -2.26 4.02
N PRO A 431 2.43 -3.40 4.39
CA PRO A 431 3.05 -4.68 4.09
C PRO A 431 3.11 -4.93 2.59
N ASP A 432 4.19 -5.57 2.15
CA ASP A 432 4.30 -6.06 0.78
C ASP A 432 3.40 -7.27 0.58
N PHE A 433 3.27 -8.09 1.64
CA PHE A 433 2.41 -9.27 1.71
C PHE A 433 2.01 -9.56 3.16
N PRO A 434 0.89 -10.28 3.40
CA PRO A 434 0.29 -10.47 4.72
C PRO A 434 0.93 -11.65 5.49
N ASP A 435 2.23 -11.58 5.79
CA ASP A 435 2.95 -12.56 6.62
C ASP A 435 3.76 -11.84 7.70
N ALA A 436 3.91 -12.46 8.89
CA ALA A 436 4.65 -11.89 10.01
C ALA A 436 6.13 -11.60 9.68
N ASP A 437 6.76 -12.37 8.78
CA ASP A 437 8.12 -12.10 8.29
C ASP A 437 8.24 -10.67 7.74
N ASN A 438 7.23 -10.17 7.03
CA ASN A 438 7.22 -8.83 6.45
C ASN A 438 7.13 -7.70 7.49
N PHE A 439 6.81 -8.03 8.74
CA PHE A 439 6.77 -7.09 9.87
C PHE A 439 7.97 -7.23 10.82
N ILE A 440 8.87 -8.15 10.54
CA ILE A 440 10.06 -8.40 11.36
C ILE A 440 11.34 -8.26 10.53
N ALA A 441 11.50 -9.05 9.49
CA ALA A 441 12.73 -9.16 8.71
C ALA A 441 13.20 -7.84 8.07
N PRO A 442 12.33 -6.96 7.53
CA PRO A 442 12.76 -5.71 6.91
C PRO A 442 13.43 -4.73 7.88
N PHE A 443 13.18 -4.85 9.20
CA PHE A 443 13.66 -3.91 10.22
C PHE A 443 14.92 -4.37 10.95
N ILE A 444 15.31 -5.64 10.77
CA ILE A 444 16.39 -6.27 11.53
C ILE A 444 17.64 -6.42 10.64
N GLY A 445 18.80 -6.47 11.28
CA GLY A 445 20.08 -6.63 10.62
C GLY A 445 20.81 -5.31 10.35
N PRO A 446 22.04 -5.41 9.81
CA PRO A 446 22.93 -4.27 9.60
C PRO A 446 22.50 -3.38 8.42
N LYS A 447 21.75 -3.94 7.47
CA LYS A 447 21.22 -3.25 6.27
C LYS A 447 19.71 -3.45 6.20
N ASN A 448 18.99 -2.76 7.05
CA ASN A 448 17.53 -2.80 7.08
C ASN A 448 16.92 -1.55 6.41
N VAL A 449 15.60 -1.57 6.22
CA VAL A 449 14.87 -0.46 5.55
C VAL A 449 14.91 0.86 6.30
N LEU A 450 15.34 0.85 7.57
CA LEU A 450 15.45 2.04 8.42
C LEU A 450 16.83 2.67 8.38
N ASN A 451 17.81 2.02 7.77
CA ASN A 451 19.24 2.38 7.82
C ASN A 451 19.77 2.64 9.25
N THR A 452 19.07 2.11 10.23
CA THR A 452 19.42 2.15 11.65
C THR A 452 19.77 0.74 12.07
N PRO A 453 21.07 0.34 12.09
CA PRO A 453 21.47 -1.03 12.32
C PRO A 453 20.82 -1.65 13.54
N TYR A 454 20.19 -2.79 13.37
CA TYR A 454 19.59 -3.57 14.46
C TYR A 454 20.19 -5.01 14.43
N PRO A 455 21.39 -5.19 15.00
CA PRO A 455 22.09 -6.47 14.96
C PRO A 455 21.57 -7.41 16.06
N SER A 456 20.42 -8.03 15.83
CA SER A 456 19.99 -9.18 16.64
C SER A 456 20.44 -10.47 15.94
N LYS A 457 21.50 -11.11 16.44
CA LYS A 457 21.99 -12.38 15.89
C LYS A 457 20.97 -13.49 16.06
N GLU A 458 20.28 -13.53 17.18
CA GLU A 458 19.23 -14.54 17.41
C GLU A 458 18.13 -14.44 16.34
N ILE A 459 17.65 -13.22 16.02
CA ILE A 459 16.64 -13.06 14.97
C ILE A 459 17.24 -13.40 13.59
N THR A 460 18.43 -12.86 13.25
CA THR A 460 18.99 -13.02 11.90
C THR A 460 19.53 -14.41 11.60
N ASP A 461 20.15 -15.06 12.58
CA ASP A 461 20.92 -16.28 12.37
C ASP A 461 20.13 -17.54 12.79
N GLU A 462 19.08 -17.38 13.60
CA GLU A 462 18.29 -18.50 14.12
C GLU A 462 16.81 -18.40 13.76
N VAL A 463 16.10 -17.36 14.23
CA VAL A 463 14.64 -17.26 14.09
C VAL A 463 14.23 -17.14 12.62
N LEU A 464 14.74 -16.14 11.89
CA LEU A 464 14.37 -15.94 10.48
C LEU A 464 14.75 -17.14 9.59
N PRO A 465 15.94 -17.79 9.72
CA PRO A 465 16.24 -18.97 8.95
C PRO A 465 15.37 -20.19 9.29
N ARG A 466 14.94 -20.36 10.55
CA ARG A 466 14.05 -21.47 10.94
C ARG A 466 12.66 -21.30 10.34
N GLN A 467 12.03 -20.14 10.56
CA GLN A 467 10.68 -19.89 10.06
C GLN A 467 10.60 -19.91 8.52
N ARG A 468 11.69 -19.59 7.80
CA ARG A 468 11.72 -19.62 6.33
C ARG A 468 11.90 -21.01 5.73
N ARG A 469 12.22 -22.03 6.55
CA ARG A 469 12.27 -23.43 6.13
C ARG A 469 10.95 -24.15 6.23
N GLU A 470 9.97 -23.55 6.88
CA GLU A 470 8.66 -24.15 7.12
C GLU A 470 7.59 -23.46 6.28
N ALA A 471 6.97 -24.22 5.38
CA ALA A 471 5.94 -23.70 4.49
C ALA A 471 4.61 -23.44 5.23
N ASP A 472 4.29 -24.26 6.22
CA ASP A 472 3.14 -24.04 7.10
C ASP A 472 3.43 -22.88 8.07
N ARG A 473 2.82 -21.73 7.82
CA ARG A 473 3.01 -20.52 8.63
C ARG A 473 2.42 -20.66 10.04
N GLY A 474 1.47 -21.55 10.23
CA GLY A 474 0.96 -21.90 11.56
C GLY A 474 1.95 -22.67 12.43
N ALA A 475 2.85 -23.44 11.81
CA ALA A 475 3.86 -24.22 12.52
C ALA A 475 5.04 -23.39 13.05
N VAL A 476 5.15 -22.10 12.68
CA VAL A 476 6.25 -21.20 13.06
C VAL A 476 5.83 -20.02 13.94
N ILE A 477 4.70 -20.15 14.62
CA ILE A 477 4.20 -19.12 15.55
C ILE A 477 5.23 -18.84 16.64
N ASP A 478 5.83 -19.86 17.23
CA ASP A 478 6.81 -19.74 18.32
C ASP A 478 8.04 -18.91 17.89
N GLU A 479 8.49 -19.04 16.63
CA GLU A 479 9.55 -18.24 16.07
C GLU A 479 9.17 -16.76 15.96
N PHE A 480 7.94 -16.46 15.54
CA PHE A 480 7.46 -15.09 15.47
C PHE A 480 7.24 -14.49 16.85
N GLU A 481 6.73 -15.25 17.80
CA GLU A 481 6.59 -14.82 19.20
C GLU A 481 7.97 -14.53 19.79
N ARG A 482 8.95 -15.42 19.58
CA ARG A 482 10.31 -15.20 20.04
C ARG A 482 10.97 -13.95 19.47
N ALA A 483 10.80 -13.69 18.18
CA ALA A 483 11.28 -12.45 17.58
C ALA A 483 10.66 -11.21 18.22
N GLN A 484 9.36 -11.26 18.51
CA GLN A 484 8.63 -10.14 19.12
C GLN A 484 9.01 -9.92 20.57
N GLU A 485 9.26 -10.98 21.36
CA GLU A 485 9.83 -10.86 22.71
C GLU A 485 11.15 -10.05 22.70
N ILE A 486 12.06 -10.37 21.77
CA ILE A 486 13.32 -9.64 21.63
C ILE A 486 13.08 -8.17 21.27
N LEU A 487 12.07 -7.87 20.43
CA LEU A 487 11.71 -6.49 20.07
C LEU A 487 11.12 -5.73 21.27
N VAL A 488 10.32 -6.39 22.12
CA VAL A 488 9.72 -5.84 23.34
C VAL A 488 10.80 -5.55 24.38
N ASP A 489 11.73 -6.48 24.59
CA ASP A 489 12.84 -6.33 25.54
C ASP A 489 13.75 -5.15 25.17
N ASP A 490 14.05 -4.97 23.89
CA ASP A 490 14.99 -3.93 23.43
C ASP A 490 14.33 -2.57 23.14
N VAL A 491 13.04 -2.53 22.87
CA VAL A 491 12.25 -1.31 22.57
C VAL A 491 12.91 -0.40 21.53
N ARG A 492 13.51 -0.96 20.51
CA ARG A 492 14.07 -0.15 19.39
C ARG A 492 13.03 0.22 18.36
N LEU A 493 12.00 -0.59 18.27
CA LEU A 493 10.78 -0.35 17.53
C LEU A 493 9.63 -0.33 18.52
N LEU A 494 8.83 0.73 18.51
CA LEU A 494 7.69 0.86 19.42
C LEU A 494 6.42 1.00 18.58
N PRO A 495 5.60 -0.07 18.44
CA PRO A 495 4.34 0.00 17.73
C PRO A 495 3.37 0.94 18.44
N LEU A 496 2.61 1.70 17.67
CA LEU A 496 1.62 2.66 18.16
C LEU A 496 0.20 2.19 17.86
N TRP A 497 -0.10 1.96 16.58
CA TRP A 497 -1.43 1.57 16.13
C TRP A 497 -1.38 0.85 14.78
N GLN A 498 -2.44 0.11 14.49
CA GLN A 498 -2.73 -0.45 13.17
C GLN A 498 -3.95 0.24 12.57
N GLY A 499 -3.91 0.47 11.26
CA GLY A 499 -4.99 1.07 10.50
C GLY A 499 -6.17 0.13 10.36
N LYS A 500 -7.37 0.70 10.23
CA LYS A 500 -8.53 0.02 9.70
C LYS A 500 -8.67 0.35 8.22
N GLN A 501 -9.35 -0.51 7.47
CA GLN A 501 -9.70 -0.26 6.07
C GLN A 501 -11.13 0.25 5.99
N TYR A 502 -11.34 1.23 5.11
CA TYR A 502 -12.66 1.81 4.89
C TYR A 502 -12.96 1.88 3.40
N ILE A 503 -14.10 1.33 3.03
CA ILE A 503 -14.73 1.57 1.73
C ILE A 503 -16.05 2.29 2.00
N ILE A 504 -16.29 3.39 1.32
CA ILE A 504 -17.59 4.05 1.33
C ILE A 504 -18.11 4.03 -0.10
N SER A 505 -19.27 3.46 -0.29
CA SER A 505 -19.91 3.32 -1.60
C SER A 505 -21.32 3.87 -1.61
N SER A 506 -21.82 4.24 -2.79
CA SER A 506 -23.25 4.40 -3.03
C SER A 506 -23.99 3.11 -2.65
N GLU A 507 -25.23 3.22 -2.14
CA GLU A 507 -26.10 2.06 -1.87
C GLU A 507 -26.39 1.22 -3.15
N GLU A 508 -26.16 1.79 -4.33
CA GLU A 508 -26.33 1.12 -5.61
C GLU A 508 -25.19 0.13 -5.93
N ILE A 509 -24.08 0.18 -5.17
CA ILE A 509 -22.92 -0.70 -5.37
C ILE A 509 -22.92 -1.82 -4.32
N ALA A 510 -22.67 -3.04 -4.78
CA ALA A 510 -22.41 -4.21 -3.96
C ALA A 510 -20.95 -4.67 -4.12
N GLY A 511 -20.48 -5.52 -3.22
CA GLY A 511 -19.17 -6.17 -3.31
C GLY A 511 -18.04 -5.44 -2.58
N GLY A 512 -18.30 -4.25 -2.01
CA GLY A 512 -17.29 -3.50 -1.26
C GLY A 512 -16.64 -4.33 -0.14
N GLU A 513 -17.39 -5.19 0.52
CA GLU A 513 -16.90 -6.07 1.59
C GLU A 513 -15.89 -7.14 1.11
N ARG A 514 -15.86 -7.43 -0.19
CA ARG A 514 -14.92 -8.38 -0.81
C ARG A 514 -13.86 -7.71 -1.67
N ALA A 515 -13.97 -6.40 -1.89
CA ALA A 515 -13.15 -5.69 -2.85
C ALA A 515 -11.71 -5.41 -2.38
N LEU A 516 -11.32 -5.80 -1.15
CA LEU A 516 -9.98 -5.60 -0.64
C LEU A 516 -9.26 -6.92 -0.42
N ASP A 517 -8.03 -7.00 -0.91
CA ASP A 517 -7.11 -8.05 -0.53
C ASP A 517 -6.48 -7.76 0.85
N PRO A 518 -5.81 -8.72 1.49
CA PRO A 518 -5.21 -8.52 2.82
C PRO A 518 -4.09 -7.47 2.85
N SER A 519 -3.54 -7.07 1.72
CA SER A 519 -2.54 -5.98 1.59
C SER A 519 -3.21 -4.62 1.35
N ALA A 520 -4.54 -4.54 1.47
CA ALA A 520 -5.34 -3.34 1.24
C ALA A 520 -5.27 -2.83 -0.22
N ILE A 521 -5.22 -3.73 -1.18
CA ILE A 521 -5.27 -3.40 -2.62
C ILE A 521 -6.66 -3.73 -3.14
N MET A 522 -7.26 -2.80 -3.88
CA MET A 522 -8.63 -2.97 -4.35
C MET A 522 -8.71 -3.91 -5.56
N MET A 523 -9.52 -4.93 -5.42
CA MET A 523 -9.95 -5.86 -6.46
C MET A 523 -11.24 -5.33 -7.08
N MET A 524 -11.13 -4.52 -8.14
CA MET A 524 -12.25 -3.78 -8.72
C MET A 524 -13.29 -4.68 -9.38
N TRP A 525 -12.91 -5.90 -9.74
CA TRP A 525 -13.81 -6.92 -10.28
C TRP A 525 -14.83 -7.46 -9.29
N GLU A 526 -14.65 -7.22 -7.97
CA GLU A 526 -15.63 -7.60 -6.95
C GLU A 526 -16.81 -6.62 -6.85
N LEU A 527 -16.64 -5.39 -7.35
CA LEU A 527 -17.68 -4.37 -7.34
C LEU A 527 -18.76 -4.69 -8.38
N GLN A 528 -20.01 -4.41 -8.03
CA GLN A 528 -21.16 -4.69 -8.89
C GLN A 528 -22.26 -3.66 -8.66
N ARG A 529 -22.89 -3.15 -9.74
CA ARG A 529 -24.13 -2.39 -9.60
C ARG A 529 -25.27 -3.33 -9.20
N LYS A 530 -26.06 -2.93 -8.19
CA LYS A 530 -27.26 -3.65 -7.78
C LYS A 530 -28.34 -3.48 -8.85
N THR A 531 -28.90 -4.58 -9.30
CA THR A 531 -30.09 -4.52 -10.19
C THR A 531 -31.28 -4.01 -9.40
N SER A 532 -31.87 -2.89 -9.82
CA SER A 532 -33.14 -2.43 -9.31
C SER A 532 -34.24 -3.44 -9.72
N TRP A 533 -34.94 -4.00 -8.76
CA TRP A 533 -36.12 -4.83 -8.98
C TRP A 533 -37.38 -3.97 -9.00
#